data_beb8b9001bc60435e48a581aa4e35f45
#
_entry.id   beb8b9001bc60435e48a581aa4e35f45
#
_cell.length_a   1.000
_cell.length_b   1.000
_cell.length_c   1.000
_cell.angle_alpha   90.00
_cell.angle_beta   90.00
_cell.angle_gamma   90.00
#
_symmetry.space_group_name_H-M   'P 1'
#
loop_
_entity.id
_entity.type
_entity.pdbx_description
1 polymer ?
#
loop_
_entity_poly.entity_id
_entity_poly.type
_entity_poly.pdbx_seq_one_letter_code
_entity_poly.pdbx_strand_id
1 'polypeptide(L)'
;MSHSIPALLRLKNRKVNWLLPILLLALPMTTQAQVLDQISTDPFTNADSQHATEVEADTFSFGSTIVTAFQQGRFNTGGGCSDVGWATSLDGGQTWQHGSLPGLTSIEGSGPFDRVSDPAVAFDAAHGVWLIATLPLSENGNPLPPMLISRSSDGINWNNPVKVTGTFSLPDKTWVACDNNTGSPFFGHCYAEFDDNGIGDVIFVSTSIDGGLTWGQPVQPQGAPIGLGGQALARPDGVAIITSSDAFLSSEIAYGSKDGGKTWGPAVTIASPVTHTIAGGLRDLNLPSSAMDATGRVFVAFHDCRFRAGCSSNDIVLSASRNGRTWAPLHRVPIDPVNSTVDHFIPGLEIEPGTGGATTHIGVTYYFYPQANCTTSTCQLMEGYISSPDSGRTWTDPITLAGPIRLTWLANTDQGFMVGDYQSLSFVSGLAYPAIASATAKIGNMFNEAMFSPVDGLTEGLALYTSDDKPVPNAHSDHPPRTTPARGR
;
A
#
# COMPACT_ATOMS: atom_id res chain seq x y z
N MET A 1 -63.58 -44.56 -74.96
CA MET A 1 -63.32 -43.14 -74.69
C MET A 1 -62.57 -43.04 -73.32
N SER A 2 -61.32 -42.97 -73.46
CA SER A 2 -60.39 -43.02 -72.28
C SER A 2 -59.63 -41.74 -72.21
N HIS A 3 -59.76 -41.01 -71.10
CA HIS A 3 -58.94 -39.82 -70.84
C HIS A 3 -57.93 -40.13 -69.78
N SER A 4 -56.68 -40.11 -70.18
CA SER A 4 -55.49 -40.22 -69.33
C SER A 4 -55.15 -38.84 -68.67
N ILE A 5 -54.90 -38.84 -67.38
CA ILE A 5 -54.44 -37.69 -66.61
C ILE A 5 -52.93 -37.87 -66.38
N PRO A 6 -52.08 -36.81 -66.60
CA PRO A 6 -50.63 -36.92 -66.40
C PRO A 6 -50.21 -36.74 -64.92
N ALA A 7 -49.11 -37.41 -64.58
CA ALA A 7 -48.49 -37.44 -63.24
C ALA A 7 -47.80 -36.11 -62.89
N LEU A 8 -48.08 -35.62 -61.68
CA LEU A 8 -47.38 -34.48 -61.10
C LEU A 8 -46.03 -34.94 -60.53
N LEU A 9 -44.95 -34.32 -61.00
CA LEU A 9 -43.61 -34.41 -60.39
C LEU A 9 -43.59 -33.66 -59.09
N ARG A 10 -43.27 -34.34 -57.99
CA ARG A 10 -42.91 -33.71 -56.68
C ARG A 10 -41.49 -33.24 -56.75
N LEU A 11 -41.25 -31.91 -56.69
CA LEU A 11 -39.98 -31.28 -56.42
C LEU A 11 -39.64 -31.39 -54.91
N LYS A 12 -38.54 -32.10 -54.58
CA LYS A 12 -37.94 -32.12 -53.23
C LYS A 12 -37.27 -30.80 -52.95
N ASN A 13 -37.80 -30.00 -52.03
CA ASN A 13 -37.13 -28.82 -51.47
C ASN A 13 -35.88 -29.25 -50.66
N ARG A 14 -34.71 -29.05 -51.20
CA ARG A 14 -33.45 -29.07 -50.46
C ARG A 14 -33.29 -27.70 -49.75
N LYS A 15 -33.41 -27.72 -48.41
CA LYS A 15 -32.97 -26.56 -47.57
C LYS A 15 -31.43 -26.48 -47.67
N VAL A 16 -30.90 -25.48 -48.34
CA VAL A 16 -29.48 -25.12 -48.28
C VAL A 16 -29.30 -24.25 -47.05
N ASN A 17 -28.70 -24.81 -45.99
CA ASN A 17 -28.28 -24.04 -44.83
C ASN A 17 -27.02 -23.27 -45.21
N TRP A 18 -27.13 -21.99 -45.38
CA TRP A 18 -26.01 -21.06 -45.47
C TRP A 18 -25.53 -20.76 -44.03
N LEU A 19 -24.51 -21.50 -43.54
CA LEU A 19 -23.71 -21.09 -42.41
C LEU A 19 -22.78 -19.96 -42.85
N LEU A 20 -23.14 -18.69 -42.64
CA LEU A 20 -22.21 -17.61 -42.68
C LEU A 20 -21.21 -17.76 -41.53
N PRO A 21 -19.89 -17.85 -41.78
CA PRO A 21 -18.91 -17.72 -40.69
C PRO A 21 -18.96 -16.28 -40.20
N ILE A 22 -19.37 -16.07 -38.96
CA ILE A 22 -19.17 -14.80 -38.26
C ILE A 22 -17.66 -14.73 -37.98
N LEU A 23 -16.97 -13.94 -38.82
CA LEU A 23 -15.58 -13.58 -38.60
C LEU A 23 -15.59 -12.56 -37.46
N LEU A 24 -15.36 -13.00 -36.21
CA LEU A 24 -15.04 -12.10 -35.10
C LEU A 24 -13.69 -11.47 -35.43
N LEU A 25 -13.71 -10.26 -35.95
CA LEU A 25 -12.54 -9.38 -35.98
C LEU A 25 -12.23 -9.03 -34.52
N ALA A 26 -11.26 -9.70 -33.93
CA ALA A 26 -10.59 -9.22 -32.72
C ALA A 26 -9.88 -7.93 -33.11
N LEU A 27 -10.50 -6.78 -32.82
CA LEU A 27 -9.82 -5.50 -32.83
C LEU A 27 -8.72 -5.57 -31.77
N PRO A 28 -7.47 -5.23 -32.10
CA PRO A 28 -6.46 -5.08 -31.08
C PRO A 28 -6.97 -4.00 -30.09
N MET A 29 -7.23 -4.36 -28.85
CA MET A 29 -7.37 -3.39 -27.79
C MET A 29 -6.00 -2.72 -27.65
N THR A 30 -5.88 -1.50 -28.16
CA THR A 30 -4.75 -0.64 -27.81
C THR A 30 -4.92 -0.34 -26.33
N THR A 31 -4.08 -0.92 -25.47
CA THR A 31 -3.93 -0.48 -24.10
C THR A 31 -3.53 0.98 -24.16
N GLN A 32 -4.48 1.86 -23.87
CA GLN A 32 -4.20 3.27 -23.74
C GLN A 32 -3.35 3.43 -22.49
N ALA A 33 -2.16 4.02 -22.59
CA ALA A 33 -1.34 4.30 -21.44
C ALA A 33 -2.17 5.16 -20.46
N GLN A 34 -2.20 4.76 -19.18
CA GLN A 34 -2.93 5.51 -18.15
C GLN A 34 -2.32 6.91 -18.04
N VAL A 35 -3.17 7.94 -18.07
CA VAL A 35 -2.74 9.32 -17.87
C VAL A 35 -2.63 9.55 -16.36
N LEU A 36 -1.44 9.96 -15.92
CA LEU A 36 -1.18 10.33 -14.53
C LEU A 36 -1.14 11.84 -14.39
N ASP A 37 -1.74 12.35 -13.31
CA ASP A 37 -1.61 13.72 -12.87
C ASP A 37 -0.57 13.82 -11.75
N GLN A 38 0.31 14.83 -11.81
CA GLN A 38 1.21 15.14 -10.72
C GLN A 38 0.42 15.87 -9.62
N ILE A 39 0.28 15.24 -8.46
CA ILE A 39 -0.57 15.72 -7.37
C ILE A 39 0.20 16.48 -6.28
N SER A 40 1.51 16.62 -6.42
CA SER A 40 2.36 17.24 -5.40
C SER A 40 3.55 18.00 -6.00
N THR A 41 4.22 18.79 -5.16
CA THR A 41 5.47 19.49 -5.50
C THR A 41 6.28 19.72 -4.23
N ASP A 42 7.56 19.33 -4.22
CA ASP A 42 8.51 19.68 -3.16
C ASP A 42 8.89 21.17 -3.24
N PRO A 43 8.50 22.00 -2.26
CA PRO A 43 8.76 23.44 -2.27
C PRO A 43 10.11 23.82 -1.64
N PHE A 44 10.83 22.85 -1.04
CA PHE A 44 12.02 23.12 -0.23
C PHE A 44 13.26 23.34 -1.08
N THR A 45 14.22 24.10 -0.52
CA THR A 45 15.47 24.49 -1.19
C THR A 45 16.67 24.44 -0.25
N ASN A 46 16.53 23.84 0.94
CA ASN A 46 17.63 23.68 1.89
C ASN A 46 18.74 22.82 1.28
N ALA A 47 20.01 23.17 1.54
CA ALA A 47 21.15 22.58 0.85
C ALA A 47 21.49 21.15 1.25
N ASP A 48 20.93 20.64 2.34
CA ASP A 48 21.26 19.37 2.98
C ASP A 48 20.28 18.23 2.64
N SER A 49 19.19 18.51 1.93
CA SER A 49 18.29 17.50 1.37
C SER A 49 18.31 17.45 -0.16
N GLN A 50 17.71 16.44 -0.74
CA GLN A 50 17.62 16.25 -2.18
C GLN A 50 16.33 16.87 -2.71
N HIS A 51 16.42 17.71 -3.76
CA HIS A 51 15.29 18.43 -4.38
C HIS A 51 15.18 18.06 -5.86
N ALA A 52 14.00 17.97 -6.44
CA ALA A 52 12.68 17.73 -5.85
C ALA A 52 12.51 16.23 -5.67
N THR A 53 12.31 15.78 -4.46
CA THR A 53 12.10 14.36 -4.15
C THR A 53 10.90 14.20 -3.24
N GLU A 54 9.97 13.31 -3.65
CA GLU A 54 8.80 12.95 -2.86
C GLU A 54 8.67 11.43 -2.89
N VAL A 55 8.62 10.80 -1.71
CA VAL A 55 8.66 9.35 -1.54
C VAL A 55 7.75 8.90 -0.40
N GLU A 56 7.49 7.60 -0.34
CA GLU A 56 6.84 6.94 0.81
C GLU A 56 5.43 7.46 1.10
N ALA A 57 4.52 7.21 0.15
CA ALA A 57 3.16 7.71 0.24
C ALA A 57 2.21 6.75 0.96
N ASP A 58 1.37 7.32 1.83
CA ASP A 58 0.12 6.70 2.28
C ASP A 58 -1.08 7.53 1.87
N THR A 59 -2.23 6.89 1.63
CA THR A 59 -3.48 7.55 1.24
C THR A 59 -4.68 6.89 1.88
N PHE A 60 -5.67 7.71 2.22
CA PHE A 60 -6.96 7.24 2.73
C PHE A 60 -8.10 8.03 2.09
N SER A 61 -9.25 7.36 1.85
CA SER A 61 -10.45 8.01 1.33
C SER A 61 -11.63 7.90 2.27
N PHE A 62 -12.43 8.97 2.33
CA PHE A 62 -13.73 8.96 3.01
C PHE A 62 -14.75 9.82 2.24
N GLY A 63 -15.86 9.21 1.82
CA GLY A 63 -16.79 9.82 0.89
C GLY A 63 -16.14 10.11 -0.47
N SER A 64 -16.16 11.35 -0.93
CA SER A 64 -15.46 11.80 -2.15
C SER A 64 -14.07 12.41 -1.88
N THR A 65 -13.66 12.49 -0.63
CA THR A 65 -12.37 13.07 -0.26
C THR A 65 -11.30 12.00 -0.23
N ILE A 66 -10.16 12.26 -0.88
CA ILE A 66 -8.94 11.48 -0.80
C ILE A 66 -7.87 12.36 -0.19
N VAL A 67 -7.19 11.89 0.84
CA VAL A 67 -6.02 12.56 1.43
C VAL A 67 -4.82 11.64 1.28
N THR A 68 -3.72 12.19 0.80
CA THR A 68 -2.43 11.51 0.65
C THR A 68 -1.39 12.28 1.45
N ALA A 69 -0.47 11.57 2.11
CA ALA A 69 0.70 12.14 2.78
C ALA A 69 1.97 11.44 2.31
N PHE A 70 3.09 12.18 2.24
CA PHE A 70 4.36 11.70 1.70
C PHE A 70 5.53 12.53 2.22
N GLN A 71 6.73 12.01 2.13
CA GLN A 71 7.96 12.75 2.44
C GLN A 71 8.30 13.74 1.32
N GLN A 72 8.68 14.99 1.66
CA GLN A 72 9.14 16.02 0.72
C GLN A 72 10.58 16.42 1.03
N GLY A 73 11.46 16.42 0.02
CA GLY A 73 12.88 16.75 0.19
C GLY A 73 13.63 15.71 1.00
N ARG A 74 13.76 14.47 0.45
CA ARG A 74 14.38 13.32 1.13
C ARG A 74 15.85 13.55 1.40
N PHE A 75 16.32 13.31 2.64
CA PHE A 75 17.74 13.37 2.97
C PHE A 75 18.50 12.16 2.42
N ASN A 76 19.74 12.38 1.99
CA ASN A 76 20.62 11.32 1.49
C ASN A 76 21.14 10.43 2.64
N THR A 77 21.57 11.04 3.75
CA THR A 77 22.15 10.35 4.91
C THR A 77 21.22 10.41 6.11
N GLY A 78 21.10 9.31 6.82
CA GLY A 78 20.14 9.15 7.92
C GLY A 78 18.71 9.03 7.39
N GLY A 79 17.74 9.20 8.27
CA GLY A 79 16.32 9.13 7.96
C GLY A 79 15.71 10.48 7.57
N GLY A 80 14.47 10.45 7.07
CA GLY A 80 13.56 11.57 6.99
C GLY A 80 13.70 12.49 5.79
N CYS A 81 12.93 13.54 5.85
CA CYS A 81 12.74 14.54 4.80
C CYS A 81 12.66 15.96 5.39
N SER A 82 12.68 16.97 4.53
CA SER A 82 12.57 18.38 4.91
C SER A 82 11.24 18.70 5.58
N ASP A 83 10.14 18.08 5.10
CA ASP A 83 8.85 18.05 5.76
C ASP A 83 7.98 16.94 5.19
N VAL A 84 6.80 16.69 5.82
CA VAL A 84 5.76 15.84 5.26
C VAL A 84 4.78 16.70 4.46
N GLY A 85 4.63 16.33 3.18
CA GLY A 85 3.64 16.89 2.29
C GLY A 85 2.31 16.17 2.39
N TRP A 86 1.28 16.87 1.92
CA TRP A 86 -0.05 16.33 1.72
C TRP A 86 -0.59 16.69 0.34
N ALA A 87 -1.44 15.84 -0.21
CA ALA A 87 -2.26 16.15 -1.38
C ALA A 87 -3.69 15.69 -1.12
N THR A 88 -4.67 16.54 -1.43
CA THR A 88 -6.09 16.29 -1.15
C THR A 88 -6.95 16.56 -2.37
N SER A 89 -7.78 15.58 -2.71
CA SER A 89 -8.90 15.74 -3.63
C SER A 89 -10.21 15.74 -2.85
N LEU A 90 -11.10 16.70 -3.11
CA LEU A 90 -12.44 16.77 -2.52
C LEU A 90 -13.53 16.27 -3.47
N ASP A 91 -13.19 15.96 -4.70
CA ASP A 91 -14.08 15.66 -5.82
C ASP A 91 -13.89 14.27 -6.42
N GLY A 92 -13.36 13.34 -5.63
CA GLY A 92 -13.17 11.96 -6.04
C GLY A 92 -11.99 11.74 -6.99
N GLY A 93 -10.89 12.47 -6.80
CA GLY A 93 -9.65 12.32 -7.56
C GLY A 93 -9.57 13.17 -8.82
N GLN A 94 -10.57 14.05 -9.10
CA GLN A 94 -10.58 14.84 -10.33
C GLN A 94 -9.67 16.07 -10.27
N THR A 95 -9.59 16.72 -9.08
CA THR A 95 -8.67 17.84 -8.86
C THR A 95 -7.98 17.70 -7.51
N TRP A 96 -6.75 18.20 -7.42
CA TRP A 96 -5.91 18.07 -6.25
C TRP A 96 -5.39 19.42 -5.76
N GLN A 97 -5.37 19.56 -4.43
CA GLN A 97 -4.65 20.62 -3.73
C GLN A 97 -3.54 19.99 -2.91
N HIS A 98 -2.41 20.64 -2.76
CA HIS A 98 -1.27 20.10 -2.01
C HIS A 98 -0.56 21.18 -1.21
N GLY A 99 0.26 20.76 -0.25
CA GLY A 99 1.07 21.62 0.59
C GLY A 99 1.95 20.81 1.53
N SER A 100 2.59 21.50 2.49
CA SER A 100 3.37 20.90 3.57
C SER A 100 2.61 21.02 4.88
N LEU A 101 2.84 20.11 5.84
CA LEU A 101 2.20 20.14 7.16
C LEU A 101 2.84 21.22 8.04
N PRO A 102 2.04 22.08 8.70
CA PRO A 102 2.58 23.11 9.58
C PRO A 102 3.05 22.51 10.92
N GLY A 103 4.04 23.16 11.56
CA GLY A 103 4.45 22.87 12.92
C GLY A 103 5.30 21.62 13.12
N LEU A 104 5.81 21.04 12.06
CA LEU A 104 6.69 19.87 12.10
C LEU A 104 8.16 20.29 12.14
N THR A 105 8.67 20.88 11.08
CA THR A 105 10.10 21.15 10.95
C THR A 105 10.48 22.62 11.01
N SER A 106 11.73 22.88 11.36
CA SER A 106 12.35 24.22 11.25
C SER A 106 12.60 24.61 9.80
N ILE A 107 12.66 23.65 8.88
CA ILE A 107 12.85 23.87 7.44
C ILE A 107 11.56 24.43 6.82
N GLU A 108 10.40 23.86 7.17
CA GLU A 108 9.09 24.44 6.82
C GLU A 108 8.90 25.81 7.48
N GLY A 109 9.49 26.00 8.68
CA GLY A 109 9.62 27.29 9.34
C GLY A 109 8.71 27.51 10.55
N SER A 110 7.83 26.55 10.88
CA SER A 110 6.90 26.66 12.01
C SER A 110 7.08 25.62 13.10
N GLY A 111 7.88 24.57 12.86
CA GLY A 111 8.09 23.46 13.79
C GLY A 111 9.46 23.42 14.46
N PRO A 112 9.61 22.60 15.51
CA PRO A 112 10.85 22.53 16.30
C PRO A 112 11.83 21.45 15.84
N PHE A 113 11.43 20.52 14.94
CA PHE A 113 12.25 19.37 14.59
C PHE A 113 13.11 19.66 13.35
N ASP A 114 14.22 18.94 13.21
CA ASP A 114 15.12 19.11 12.07
C ASP A 114 14.61 18.37 10.85
N ARG A 115 14.00 17.19 11.05
CA ARG A 115 13.45 16.31 10.01
C ARG A 115 12.21 15.59 10.51
N VAL A 116 11.43 15.04 9.57
CA VAL A 116 10.29 14.16 9.83
C VAL A 116 10.28 13.00 8.83
N SER A 117 9.51 11.95 9.14
CA SER A 117 9.42 10.74 8.33
C SER A 117 8.08 10.02 8.53
N ASP A 118 7.89 8.91 7.84
CA ASP A 118 6.88 7.86 8.02
C ASP A 118 5.44 8.40 8.11
N PRO A 119 4.94 9.11 7.09
CA PRO A 119 3.57 9.59 7.08
C PRO A 119 2.58 8.45 6.94
N ALA A 120 1.48 8.49 7.73
CA ALA A 120 0.32 7.63 7.56
C ALA A 120 -0.97 8.42 7.75
N VAL A 121 -2.00 8.12 6.95
CA VAL A 121 -3.25 8.89 6.86
C VAL A 121 -4.42 8.10 7.42
N ALA A 122 -5.28 8.75 8.21
CA ALA A 122 -6.56 8.21 8.64
C ALA A 122 -7.66 9.27 8.66
N PHE A 123 -8.90 8.81 8.64
CA PHE A 123 -10.08 9.63 8.92
C PHE A 123 -10.82 9.05 10.12
N ASP A 124 -11.25 9.91 11.03
CA ASP A 124 -12.14 9.55 12.13
C ASP A 124 -13.55 10.04 11.82
N ALA A 125 -14.42 9.14 11.42
CA ALA A 125 -15.78 9.45 11.03
C ALA A 125 -16.67 9.88 12.20
N ALA A 126 -16.34 9.47 13.44
CA ALA A 126 -17.09 9.85 14.62
C ALA A 126 -16.90 11.34 14.99
N HIS A 127 -15.69 11.85 14.72
CA HIS A 127 -15.32 13.23 15.05
C HIS A 127 -15.18 14.14 13.81
N GLY A 128 -15.29 13.56 12.60
CA GLY A 128 -15.20 14.31 11.34
C GLY A 128 -13.83 14.94 11.14
N VAL A 129 -12.73 14.20 11.39
CA VAL A 129 -11.38 14.73 11.36
C VAL A 129 -10.41 13.80 10.62
N TRP A 130 -9.58 14.39 9.75
CA TRP A 130 -8.42 13.76 9.13
C TRP A 130 -7.23 13.80 10.06
N LEU A 131 -6.46 12.72 10.07
CA LEU A 131 -5.25 12.56 10.86
C LEU A 131 -4.09 12.19 9.93
N ILE A 132 -2.92 12.82 10.14
CA ILE A 132 -1.65 12.37 9.56
C ILE A 132 -0.68 12.14 10.71
N ALA A 133 -0.24 10.89 10.86
CA ALA A 133 0.84 10.53 11.75
C ALA A 133 2.19 10.88 11.12
N THR A 134 3.17 11.29 11.94
CA THR A 134 4.53 11.57 11.49
C THR A 134 5.54 11.26 12.59
N LEU A 135 6.74 10.93 12.18
CA LEU A 135 7.86 10.61 13.04
C LEU A 135 8.89 11.74 13.00
N PRO A 136 9.11 12.52 14.10
CA PRO A 136 10.16 13.52 14.12
C PRO A 136 11.55 12.90 14.26
N LEU A 137 12.53 13.52 13.60
CA LEU A 137 13.93 13.11 13.66
C LEU A 137 14.85 14.29 13.97
N SER A 138 16.03 13.97 14.53
CA SER A 138 17.12 14.92 14.73
C SER A 138 17.84 15.26 13.42
N GLU A 139 18.72 16.25 13.45
CA GLU A 139 19.62 16.64 12.37
C GLU A 139 20.38 15.44 11.74
N ASN A 140 20.74 14.45 12.57
CA ASN A 140 21.44 13.25 12.10
C ASN A 140 20.50 12.12 11.62
N GLY A 141 19.19 12.37 11.58
CA GLY A 141 18.19 11.38 11.16
C GLY A 141 17.85 10.32 12.21
N ASN A 142 18.24 10.51 13.48
CA ASN A 142 17.79 9.61 14.55
C ASN A 142 16.37 9.96 14.97
N PRO A 143 15.47 8.99 15.11
CA PRO A 143 14.10 9.21 15.60
C PRO A 143 14.10 9.91 16.96
N LEU A 144 13.11 10.76 17.20
CA LEU A 144 12.92 11.52 18.42
C LEU A 144 11.47 11.33 18.95
N PRO A 145 11.28 11.14 20.27
CA PRO A 145 9.96 11.27 20.85
C PRO A 145 9.57 12.77 20.96
N PRO A 146 8.27 13.10 20.88
CA PRO A 146 7.13 12.20 20.72
C PRO A 146 6.82 11.94 19.24
N MET A 147 6.04 10.88 18.95
CA MET A 147 5.33 10.76 17.70
C MET A 147 4.30 11.90 17.56
N LEU A 148 4.03 12.35 16.34
CA LEU A 148 3.19 13.52 16.06
C LEU A 148 1.96 13.12 15.25
N ILE A 149 0.82 13.77 15.53
CA ILE A 149 -0.42 13.62 14.77
C ILE A 149 -0.92 15.00 14.35
N SER A 150 -0.85 15.30 13.08
CA SER A 150 -1.48 16.49 12.48
C SER A 150 -2.97 16.22 12.26
N ARG A 151 -3.81 17.26 12.41
CA ARG A 151 -5.27 17.15 12.33
C ARG A 151 -5.85 18.19 11.37
N SER A 152 -6.88 17.78 10.62
CA SER A 152 -7.64 18.68 9.74
C SER A 152 -9.11 18.28 9.70
N SER A 153 -10.02 19.24 9.68
CA SER A 153 -11.46 18.99 9.50
C SER A 153 -11.88 18.86 8.04
N ASP A 154 -11.04 19.26 7.10
CA ASP A 154 -11.35 19.31 5.67
C ASP A 154 -10.27 18.65 4.77
N GLY A 155 -9.17 18.17 5.37
CA GLY A 155 -8.04 17.58 4.65
C GLY A 155 -7.13 18.59 3.94
N ILE A 156 -7.39 19.90 4.07
CA ILE A 156 -6.66 20.98 3.40
C ILE A 156 -6.02 21.92 4.42
N ASN A 157 -6.80 22.31 5.42
CA ASN A 157 -6.34 23.20 6.48
C ASN A 157 -5.87 22.40 7.69
N TRP A 158 -4.56 22.22 7.82
CA TRP A 158 -3.95 21.41 8.87
C TRP A 158 -3.55 22.26 10.08
N ASN A 159 -3.78 21.74 11.28
CA ASN A 159 -3.34 22.34 12.53
C ASN A 159 -1.93 21.88 12.89
N ASN A 160 -1.26 22.63 13.79
CA ASN A 160 -0.03 22.15 14.41
C ASN A 160 -0.26 20.78 15.08
N PRO A 161 0.73 19.89 15.05
CA PRO A 161 0.55 18.52 15.48
C PRO A 161 0.30 18.36 16.98
N VAL A 162 -0.49 17.36 17.32
CA VAL A 162 -0.67 16.85 18.68
C VAL A 162 0.44 15.82 18.95
N LYS A 163 0.96 15.81 20.17
CA LYS A 163 2.03 14.90 20.60
C LYS A 163 1.47 13.64 21.22
N VAL A 164 1.89 12.47 20.70
CA VAL A 164 1.70 11.17 21.35
C VAL A 164 2.86 10.95 22.31
N THR A 165 2.65 11.15 23.61
CA THR A 165 3.70 11.09 24.62
C THR A 165 3.66 9.78 25.41
N GLY A 166 4.83 9.26 25.78
CA GLY A 166 4.94 8.01 26.54
C GLY A 166 6.37 7.69 26.94
N THR A 167 6.56 6.49 27.49
CA THR A 167 7.88 5.99 27.88
C THR A 167 8.48 5.18 26.74
N PHE A 168 8.97 5.86 25.71
CA PHE A 168 9.70 5.30 24.57
C PHE A 168 10.83 6.26 24.20
N SER A 169 11.84 5.79 23.46
CA SER A 169 13.09 6.53 23.25
C SER A 169 13.37 6.86 21.81
N LEU A 170 13.25 5.91 20.90
CA LEU A 170 13.53 6.05 19.46
C LEU A 170 12.37 5.42 18.66
N PRO A 171 11.18 6.09 18.60
CA PRO A 171 10.04 5.56 17.84
C PRO A 171 10.38 5.48 16.36
N ASP A 172 9.93 4.42 15.70
CA ASP A 172 10.12 4.18 14.26
C ASP A 172 8.86 3.59 13.64
N LYS A 173 8.69 3.69 12.33
CA LYS A 173 7.63 3.07 11.52
C LYS A 173 6.21 3.32 12.05
N THR A 174 5.84 4.59 12.19
CA THR A 174 4.52 4.97 12.71
C THR A 174 3.39 4.70 11.72
N TRP A 175 2.22 4.28 12.25
CA TRP A 175 0.96 4.18 11.50
C TRP A 175 -0.23 4.65 12.33
N VAL A 176 -1.30 5.14 11.69
CA VAL A 176 -2.55 5.53 12.35
C VAL A 176 -3.75 4.99 11.58
N ALA A 177 -4.75 4.49 12.30
CA ALA A 177 -6.05 4.13 11.73
C ALA A 177 -7.17 4.37 12.76
N CYS A 178 -8.40 4.59 12.29
CA CYS A 178 -9.56 4.83 13.15
C CYS A 178 -10.68 3.81 12.91
N ASP A 179 -11.45 3.50 13.93
CA ASP A 179 -12.64 2.68 13.84
C ASP A 179 -13.80 3.52 13.28
N ASN A 180 -14.06 3.36 12.00
CA ASN A 180 -15.12 4.04 11.26
C ASN A 180 -16.41 3.20 11.17
N ASN A 181 -16.51 2.08 11.88
CA ASN A 181 -17.69 1.24 11.87
C ASN A 181 -18.72 1.73 12.87
N THR A 182 -19.80 2.31 12.40
CA THR A 182 -20.88 2.87 13.26
C THR A 182 -21.57 1.84 14.15
N GLY A 183 -21.45 0.55 13.86
CA GLY A 183 -21.94 -0.56 14.69
C GLY A 183 -20.95 -1.05 15.74
N SER A 184 -19.70 -0.58 15.69
CA SER A 184 -18.66 -0.96 16.64
C SER A 184 -18.89 -0.29 18.01
N PRO A 185 -18.63 -1.00 19.12
CA PRO A 185 -18.63 -0.40 20.44
C PRO A 185 -17.49 0.62 20.65
N PHE A 186 -16.54 0.68 19.71
CA PHE A 186 -15.36 1.57 19.74
C PHE A 186 -15.34 2.54 18.55
N PHE A 187 -16.51 2.83 17.96
CA PHE A 187 -16.61 3.83 16.91
C PHE A 187 -15.97 5.15 17.30
N GLY A 188 -15.00 5.63 16.52
CA GLY A 188 -14.22 6.84 16.78
C GLY A 188 -12.97 6.62 17.66
N HIS A 189 -12.63 5.37 18.02
CA HIS A 189 -11.29 5.10 18.54
C HIS A 189 -10.28 5.11 17.40
N CYS A 190 -9.17 5.81 17.60
CA CYS A 190 -8.03 5.82 16.70
C CYS A 190 -6.83 5.15 17.35
N TYR A 191 -6.11 4.35 16.60
CA TYR A 191 -4.96 3.55 17.06
C TYR A 191 -3.72 4.05 16.33
N ALA A 192 -2.71 4.48 17.08
CA ALA A 192 -1.41 4.87 16.60
C ALA A 192 -0.39 3.80 17.02
N GLU A 193 0.16 3.10 16.05
CA GLU A 193 1.16 2.05 16.24
C GLU A 193 2.53 2.57 15.85
N PHE A 194 3.56 2.13 16.54
CA PHE A 194 4.97 2.37 16.26
C PHE A 194 5.83 1.34 16.99
N ASP A 195 7.06 1.15 16.54
CA ASP A 195 8.07 0.40 17.30
C ASP A 195 9.06 1.35 17.98
N ASP A 196 9.73 0.88 19.02
CA ASP A 196 10.82 1.60 19.70
C ASP A 196 12.16 0.91 19.39
N ASN A 197 12.87 1.45 18.40
CA ASN A 197 14.19 0.97 17.99
C ASN A 197 15.23 1.04 19.13
N GLY A 198 15.06 1.98 20.07
CA GLY A 198 15.96 2.12 21.22
C GLY A 198 15.97 0.94 22.18
N ILE A 199 14.94 0.10 22.13
CA ILE A 199 14.83 -1.13 22.93
C ILE A 199 14.63 -2.38 22.07
N GLY A 200 15.07 -2.35 20.80
CA GLY A 200 15.08 -3.49 19.90
C GLY A 200 13.78 -3.70 19.16
N ASP A 201 13.20 -2.63 18.66
CA ASP A 201 11.98 -2.61 17.82
C ASP A 201 10.75 -3.19 18.55
N VAL A 202 10.62 -2.93 19.84
CA VAL A 202 9.44 -3.35 20.62
C VAL A 202 8.24 -2.53 20.19
N ILE A 203 7.14 -3.21 19.86
CA ILE A 203 5.90 -2.60 19.37
C ILE A 203 5.12 -1.92 20.51
N PHE A 204 4.61 -0.73 20.22
CA PHE A 204 3.70 0.05 21.06
C PHE A 204 2.46 0.48 20.29
N VAL A 205 1.35 0.62 21.01
CA VAL A 205 0.12 1.19 20.46
C VAL A 205 -0.46 2.20 21.42
N SER A 206 -0.74 3.41 20.95
CA SER A 206 -1.47 4.44 21.67
C SER A 206 -2.88 4.57 21.10
N THR A 207 -3.86 4.93 21.92
CA THR A 207 -5.26 5.06 21.52
C THR A 207 -5.78 6.46 21.85
N SER A 208 -6.46 7.08 20.87
CA SER A 208 -7.27 8.29 21.05
C SER A 208 -8.76 7.93 20.96
N ILE A 209 -9.59 8.64 21.74
CA ILE A 209 -11.06 8.49 21.75
C ILE A 209 -11.79 9.83 21.54
N ASP A 210 -11.06 10.87 21.12
CA ASP A 210 -11.53 12.24 21.02
C ASP A 210 -11.10 12.93 19.71
N GLY A 211 -10.94 12.13 18.63
CA GLY A 211 -10.54 12.65 17.32
C GLY A 211 -9.07 13.05 17.27
N GLY A 212 -8.20 12.37 17.99
CA GLY A 212 -6.77 12.65 18.00
C GLY A 212 -6.36 13.91 18.77
N LEU A 213 -7.25 14.49 19.61
CA LEU A 213 -6.92 15.63 20.46
C LEU A 213 -6.03 15.22 21.63
N THR A 214 -6.28 14.03 22.17
CA THR A 214 -5.44 13.44 23.22
C THR A 214 -5.16 11.97 22.91
N TRP A 215 -4.01 11.49 23.37
CA TRP A 215 -3.56 10.12 23.16
C TRP A 215 -3.22 9.47 24.50
N GLY A 216 -3.70 8.24 24.71
CA GLY A 216 -3.42 7.45 25.90
C GLY A 216 -1.94 7.05 25.99
N GLN A 217 -1.52 6.58 27.16
CA GLN A 217 -0.18 6.02 27.30
C GLN A 217 -0.02 4.82 26.37
N PRO A 218 1.06 4.74 25.56
CA PRO A 218 1.32 3.61 24.69
C PRO A 218 1.43 2.31 25.50
N VAL A 219 0.81 1.25 24.99
CA VAL A 219 0.82 -0.08 25.59
C VAL A 219 1.51 -1.08 24.65
N GLN A 220 2.22 -2.03 25.22
CA GLN A 220 2.84 -3.13 24.48
C GLN A 220 1.85 -4.28 24.31
N PRO A 221 1.79 -4.95 23.15
CA PRO A 221 1.09 -6.21 23.03
C PRO A 221 1.68 -7.28 23.97
N GLN A 222 0.87 -8.26 24.34
CA GLN A 222 1.27 -9.33 25.25
C GLN A 222 2.50 -10.07 24.73
N GLY A 223 3.53 -10.18 25.56
CA GLY A 223 4.81 -10.80 25.21
C GLY A 223 5.82 -9.85 24.61
N ALA A 224 5.48 -8.54 24.49
CA ALA A 224 6.34 -7.51 23.91
C ALA A 224 6.95 -7.94 22.58
N PRO A 225 6.13 -8.22 21.55
CA PRO A 225 6.66 -8.59 20.24
C PRO A 225 7.53 -7.46 19.70
N ILE A 226 8.53 -7.85 18.91
CA ILE A 226 9.39 -6.93 18.19
C ILE A 226 9.00 -6.94 16.72
N GLY A 227 8.88 -5.78 16.10
CA GLY A 227 8.45 -5.67 14.69
C GLY A 227 8.49 -4.25 14.19
N LEU A 228 8.16 -4.07 12.92
CA LEU A 228 8.11 -2.77 12.26
C LEU A 228 7.09 -2.75 11.12
N GLY A 229 6.66 -1.54 10.76
CA GLY A 229 5.72 -1.34 9.66
C GLY A 229 4.32 -1.86 9.96
N GLY A 230 3.84 -1.66 11.18
CA GLY A 230 2.53 -2.11 11.60
C GLY A 230 1.40 -1.29 11.00
N GLN A 231 0.36 -1.96 10.46
CA GLN A 231 -0.84 -1.32 9.93
C GLN A 231 -2.07 -1.73 10.73
N ALA A 232 -2.73 -0.76 11.35
CA ALA A 232 -3.92 -0.97 12.17
C ALA A 232 -5.20 -1.02 11.32
N LEU A 233 -6.12 -1.92 11.66
CA LEU A 233 -7.42 -2.10 11.03
C LEU A 233 -8.49 -2.30 12.12
N ALA A 234 -9.66 -1.69 11.97
CA ALA A 234 -10.76 -1.82 12.93
C ALA A 234 -11.95 -2.57 12.30
N ARG A 235 -12.30 -3.72 12.88
CA ARG A 235 -13.36 -4.60 12.40
C ARG A 235 -14.75 -4.09 12.80
N PRO A 236 -15.82 -4.45 12.06
CA PRO A 236 -17.19 -4.09 12.40
C PRO A 236 -17.65 -4.58 13.79
N ASP A 237 -17.03 -5.62 14.35
CA ASP A 237 -17.31 -6.12 15.69
C ASP A 237 -16.48 -5.42 16.80
N GLY A 238 -15.72 -4.39 16.45
CA GLY A 238 -14.89 -3.60 17.37
C GLY A 238 -13.53 -4.23 17.69
N VAL A 239 -13.19 -5.36 17.09
CA VAL A 239 -11.83 -5.92 17.24
C VAL A 239 -10.86 -5.13 16.36
N ALA A 240 -9.88 -4.49 16.97
CA ALA A 240 -8.76 -3.90 16.24
C ALA A 240 -7.68 -4.97 15.99
N ILE A 241 -7.10 -4.97 14.79
CA ILE A 241 -6.03 -5.87 14.36
C ILE A 241 -4.90 -5.03 13.81
N ILE A 242 -3.67 -5.35 14.18
CA ILE A 242 -2.47 -4.77 13.56
C ILE A 242 -1.68 -5.92 12.93
N THR A 243 -1.22 -5.70 11.71
CA THR A 243 -0.32 -6.58 10.98
C THR A 243 1.01 -5.86 10.81
N SER A 244 2.13 -6.56 10.97
CA SER A 244 3.47 -6.00 10.82
C SER A 244 4.46 -7.08 10.42
N SER A 245 5.65 -6.70 9.95
CA SER A 245 6.79 -7.62 9.91
C SER A 245 7.41 -7.74 11.30
N ASP A 246 8.03 -8.89 11.61
CA ASP A 246 8.92 -8.96 12.77
C ASP A 246 10.20 -8.13 12.52
N ALA A 247 10.91 -7.75 13.58
CA ALA A 247 12.10 -6.89 13.50
C ALA A 247 13.25 -7.49 12.64
N PHE A 248 13.18 -8.77 12.29
CA PHE A 248 14.16 -9.45 11.44
C PHE A 248 13.69 -9.63 9.99
N LEU A 249 12.48 -9.14 9.64
CA LEU A 249 11.83 -9.34 8.34
C LEU A 249 11.73 -10.82 7.96
N SER A 250 11.58 -11.68 8.95
CA SER A 250 11.54 -13.14 8.79
C SER A 250 10.14 -13.72 8.90
N SER A 251 9.21 -12.96 9.48
CA SER A 251 7.81 -13.35 9.66
C SER A 251 6.89 -12.14 9.57
N GLU A 252 5.80 -12.29 8.83
CA GLU A 252 4.65 -11.42 8.96
C GLU A 252 3.84 -11.87 10.18
N ILE A 253 3.49 -10.93 11.05
CA ILE A 253 2.80 -11.16 12.31
C ILE A 253 1.53 -10.34 12.43
N ALA A 254 0.60 -10.77 13.30
CA ALA A 254 -0.60 -10.01 13.62
C ALA A 254 -0.91 -10.12 15.13
N TYR A 255 -1.49 -9.06 15.67
CA TYR A 255 -1.98 -9.02 17.04
C TYR A 255 -3.25 -8.16 17.11
N GLY A 256 -4.07 -8.33 18.13
CA GLY A 256 -5.37 -7.66 18.16
C GLY A 256 -5.81 -7.25 19.56
N SER A 257 -6.68 -6.23 19.59
CA SER A 257 -7.38 -5.73 20.76
C SER A 257 -8.88 -5.99 20.66
N LYS A 258 -9.54 -6.33 21.79
CA LYS A 258 -10.99 -6.52 21.89
C LYS A 258 -11.66 -5.52 22.82
N ASP A 259 -10.90 -4.60 23.36
CA ASP A 259 -11.31 -3.66 24.42
C ASP A 259 -11.03 -2.20 24.04
N GLY A 260 -10.97 -1.93 22.72
CA GLY A 260 -10.80 -0.59 22.17
C GLY A 260 -9.39 -0.04 22.38
N GLY A 261 -8.36 -0.89 22.27
CA GLY A 261 -6.96 -0.51 22.36
C GLY A 261 -6.40 -0.45 23.77
N LYS A 262 -7.17 -0.80 24.81
CA LYS A 262 -6.69 -0.80 26.20
C LYS A 262 -5.66 -1.90 26.45
N THR A 263 -5.87 -3.08 25.85
CA THR A 263 -4.92 -4.20 25.89
C THR A 263 -4.83 -4.85 24.51
N TRP A 264 -3.66 -5.39 24.20
CA TRP A 264 -3.39 -6.10 22.97
C TRP A 264 -2.92 -7.52 23.26
N GLY A 265 -3.46 -8.49 22.54
CA GLY A 265 -3.12 -9.90 22.68
C GLY A 265 -1.71 -10.23 22.14
N PRO A 266 -1.27 -11.49 22.30
CA PRO A 266 0.02 -11.91 21.76
C PRO A 266 0.01 -11.92 20.23
N ALA A 267 1.18 -11.70 19.63
CA ALA A 267 1.38 -11.84 18.21
C ALA A 267 1.18 -13.29 17.75
N VAL A 268 0.64 -13.44 16.54
CA VAL A 268 0.54 -14.71 15.81
C VAL A 268 1.20 -14.56 14.45
N THR A 269 1.87 -15.60 13.98
CA THR A 269 2.49 -15.59 12.66
C THR A 269 1.40 -15.67 11.56
N ILE A 270 1.48 -14.77 10.59
CA ILE A 270 0.71 -14.80 9.34
C ILE A 270 1.41 -15.75 8.36
N ALA A 271 2.68 -15.47 8.10
CA ALA A 271 3.54 -16.24 7.19
C ALA A 271 5.01 -15.98 7.50
N SER A 272 5.90 -16.82 6.94
CA SER A 272 7.34 -16.54 6.88
C SER A 272 7.73 -16.31 5.43
N PRO A 273 7.98 -15.07 5.02
CA PRO A 273 8.37 -14.75 3.64
C PRO A 273 9.67 -15.43 3.22
N VAL A 274 9.74 -15.81 1.96
CA VAL A 274 10.98 -16.21 1.28
C VAL A 274 11.20 -15.26 0.12
N THR A 275 12.27 -14.47 0.13
CA THR A 275 12.43 -13.36 -0.81
C THR A 275 13.63 -13.54 -1.73
N HIS A 276 13.47 -13.14 -2.99
CA HIS A 276 14.55 -12.81 -3.91
C HIS A 276 15.03 -11.38 -3.59
N THR A 277 16.33 -11.18 -3.54
CA THR A 277 16.89 -9.86 -3.26
C THR A 277 16.62 -8.90 -4.41
N ILE A 278 16.03 -7.74 -4.12
CA ILE A 278 15.74 -6.71 -5.12
C ILE A 278 17.05 -6.13 -5.67
N ALA A 279 17.15 -6.13 -7.00
CA ALA A 279 18.39 -5.78 -7.71
C ALA A 279 18.64 -4.26 -7.75
N GLY A 280 19.84 -3.89 -8.18
CA GLY A 280 20.21 -2.51 -8.55
C GLY A 280 20.47 -1.58 -7.37
N GLY A 281 20.22 -1.99 -6.13
CA GLY A 281 20.36 -1.16 -4.93
C GLY A 281 19.14 -0.29 -4.67
N LEU A 282 17.96 -0.73 -5.08
CA LEU A 282 16.69 -0.14 -4.61
C LEU A 282 16.50 -0.52 -3.13
N ARG A 283 16.09 0.45 -2.31
CA ARG A 283 15.69 0.22 -0.92
C ARG A 283 14.36 -0.53 -0.88
N ASP A 284 14.33 -1.63 -0.13
CA ASP A 284 13.16 -2.47 0.08
C ASP A 284 13.25 -3.17 1.44
N LEU A 285 12.18 -3.15 2.20
CA LEU A 285 12.08 -3.77 3.52
C LEU A 285 11.08 -4.94 3.57
N ASN A 286 10.39 -5.26 2.46
CA ASN A 286 9.30 -6.25 2.41
C ASN A 286 8.25 -6.05 3.51
N LEU A 287 7.82 -4.80 3.75
CA LEU A 287 6.76 -4.53 4.70
C LEU A 287 5.40 -4.98 4.14
N PRO A 288 4.50 -5.54 4.99
CA PRO A 288 3.17 -5.94 4.55
C PRO A 288 2.29 -4.73 4.30
N SER A 289 1.41 -4.83 3.30
CA SER A 289 0.28 -3.93 3.13
C SER A 289 -1.01 -4.65 3.47
N SER A 290 -1.92 -4.01 4.20
CA SER A 290 -3.09 -4.65 4.79
C SER A 290 -4.36 -3.85 4.59
N ALA A 291 -5.44 -4.55 4.24
CA ALA A 291 -6.77 -3.96 4.09
C ALA A 291 -7.86 -4.89 4.62
N MET A 292 -9.08 -4.37 4.79
CA MET A 292 -10.17 -5.13 5.38
C MET A 292 -11.47 -4.92 4.61
N ASP A 293 -12.19 -6.01 4.34
CA ASP A 293 -13.51 -5.94 3.71
C ASP A 293 -14.63 -5.58 4.70
N ALA A 294 -15.79 -5.20 4.17
CA ALA A 294 -16.95 -4.80 4.97
C ALA A 294 -17.47 -5.91 5.91
N THR A 295 -17.06 -7.16 5.75
CA THR A 295 -17.38 -8.26 6.68
C THR A 295 -16.38 -8.39 7.83
N GLY A 296 -15.31 -7.60 7.81
CA GLY A 296 -14.22 -7.67 8.77
C GLY A 296 -13.17 -8.75 8.47
N ARG A 297 -13.14 -9.28 7.23
CA ARG A 297 -12.06 -10.14 6.78
C ARG A 297 -10.85 -9.28 6.43
N VAL A 298 -9.72 -9.57 7.06
CA VAL A 298 -8.44 -8.90 6.82
C VAL A 298 -7.69 -9.60 5.71
N PHE A 299 -7.07 -8.84 4.83
CA PHE A 299 -6.16 -9.30 3.78
C PHE A 299 -4.80 -8.65 4.02
N VAL A 300 -3.75 -9.40 3.72
CA VAL A 300 -2.35 -8.94 3.85
C VAL A 300 -1.60 -9.33 2.58
N ALA A 301 -0.93 -8.35 1.97
CA ALA A 301 -0.07 -8.51 0.81
C ALA A 301 1.39 -8.25 1.19
N PHE A 302 2.30 -9.01 0.63
CA PHE A 302 3.76 -8.80 0.70
C PHE A 302 4.41 -9.51 -0.49
N HIS A 303 5.70 -9.32 -0.73
CA HIS A 303 6.37 -10.04 -1.80
C HIS A 303 7.04 -11.34 -1.32
N ASP A 304 7.01 -12.36 -2.18
CA ASP A 304 7.51 -13.70 -1.85
C ASP A 304 7.89 -14.47 -3.11
N CYS A 305 9.02 -15.18 -3.10
CA CYS A 305 9.52 -15.91 -4.27
C CYS A 305 9.18 -17.41 -4.31
N ARG A 306 8.44 -17.94 -3.31
CA ARG A 306 8.19 -19.40 -3.17
C ARG A 306 7.47 -20.04 -4.34
N PHE A 307 6.73 -19.26 -5.14
CA PHE A 307 6.04 -19.74 -6.33
C PHE A 307 6.95 -19.82 -7.56
N ARG A 308 8.12 -19.18 -7.51
CA ARG A 308 9.10 -19.16 -8.60
C ARG A 308 10.13 -20.27 -8.46
N ALA A 309 10.42 -20.97 -9.55
CA ALA A 309 11.44 -22.01 -9.55
C ALA A 309 12.80 -21.45 -9.13
N GLY A 310 13.38 -22.02 -8.06
CA GLY A 310 14.66 -21.57 -7.53
C GLY A 310 14.65 -20.17 -6.92
N CYS A 311 13.47 -19.63 -6.57
CA CYS A 311 13.35 -18.28 -6.02
C CYS A 311 14.00 -17.22 -6.95
N SER A 312 13.70 -17.30 -8.24
CA SER A 312 14.36 -16.50 -9.29
C SER A 312 13.89 -15.06 -9.38
N SER A 313 12.73 -14.75 -8.81
CA SER A 313 12.10 -13.41 -8.68
C SER A 313 10.97 -13.49 -7.66
N ASN A 314 10.49 -12.34 -7.18
CA ASN A 314 9.35 -12.28 -6.27
C ASN A 314 8.03 -12.14 -7.03
N ASP A 315 6.98 -12.59 -6.37
CA ASP A 315 5.58 -12.34 -6.70
C ASP A 315 4.94 -11.55 -5.56
N ILE A 316 3.86 -10.81 -5.83
CA ILE A 316 2.97 -10.37 -4.77
C ILE A 316 2.09 -11.54 -4.35
N VAL A 317 2.01 -11.78 -3.05
CA VAL A 317 1.21 -12.85 -2.45
C VAL A 317 0.20 -12.28 -1.47
N LEU A 318 -0.90 -13.00 -1.29
CA LEU A 318 -1.98 -12.64 -0.37
C LEU A 318 -2.22 -13.75 0.64
N SER A 319 -2.43 -13.36 1.90
CA SER A 319 -3.10 -14.17 2.92
C SER A 319 -4.33 -13.43 3.44
N ALA A 320 -5.27 -14.16 4.03
CA ALA A 320 -6.47 -13.55 4.59
C ALA A 320 -6.92 -14.23 5.87
N SER A 321 -7.55 -13.45 6.77
CA SER A 321 -8.06 -13.92 8.05
C SER A 321 -9.43 -13.35 8.35
N ARG A 322 -10.31 -14.16 8.94
CA ARG A 322 -11.62 -13.73 9.45
C ARG A 322 -11.60 -13.28 10.92
N ASN A 323 -10.50 -13.49 11.61
CA ASN A 323 -10.41 -13.25 13.06
C ASN A 323 -9.07 -12.66 13.51
N GLY A 324 -8.13 -12.38 12.57
CA GLY A 324 -6.79 -11.88 12.85
C GLY A 324 -5.85 -12.88 13.55
N ARG A 325 -6.27 -14.15 13.73
CA ARG A 325 -5.51 -15.17 14.48
C ARG A 325 -5.17 -16.42 13.68
N THR A 326 -6.04 -16.79 12.75
CA THR A 326 -5.84 -17.92 11.84
C THR A 326 -5.86 -17.39 10.43
N TRP A 327 -4.79 -17.68 9.70
CA TRP A 327 -4.54 -17.12 8.37
C TRP A 327 -4.64 -18.22 7.30
N ALA A 328 -5.21 -17.84 6.17
CA ALA A 328 -5.31 -18.74 5.02
C ALA A 328 -3.92 -18.99 4.43
N PRO A 329 -3.71 -20.13 3.74
CA PRO A 329 -2.52 -20.34 2.94
C PRO A 329 -2.28 -19.19 1.95
N LEU A 330 -1.01 -18.95 1.61
CA LEU A 330 -0.64 -17.92 0.64
C LEU A 330 -1.15 -18.26 -0.76
N HIS A 331 -1.65 -17.25 -1.42
CA HIS A 331 -2.02 -17.27 -2.83
C HIS A 331 -1.17 -16.25 -3.58
N ARG A 332 -0.66 -16.63 -4.72
CA ARG A 332 0.00 -15.73 -5.65
C ARG A 332 -1.03 -14.81 -6.32
N VAL A 333 -0.76 -13.51 -6.43
CA VAL A 333 -1.48 -12.61 -7.32
C VAL A 333 -0.99 -12.87 -8.75
N PRO A 334 -1.87 -13.24 -9.71
CA PRO A 334 -1.44 -13.72 -11.03
C PRO A 334 -1.13 -12.56 -11.99
N ILE A 335 -0.16 -11.72 -11.62
CA ILE A 335 0.25 -10.54 -12.41
C ILE A 335 0.86 -10.97 -13.75
N ASP A 336 1.62 -12.06 -13.75
CA ASP A 336 2.33 -12.57 -14.93
C ASP A 336 2.44 -14.10 -14.88
N PRO A 337 2.90 -14.77 -15.94
CA PRO A 337 3.18 -16.21 -15.89
C PRO A 337 4.25 -16.55 -14.85
N VAL A 338 4.03 -17.62 -14.06
CA VAL A 338 4.92 -18.05 -12.96
C VAL A 338 6.36 -18.34 -13.39
N ASN A 339 6.62 -18.54 -14.67
CA ASN A 339 7.96 -18.76 -15.24
C ASN A 339 8.56 -17.52 -15.90
N SER A 340 7.99 -16.34 -15.67
CA SER A 340 8.55 -15.08 -16.17
C SER A 340 9.79 -14.66 -15.37
N THR A 341 10.48 -13.62 -15.81
CA THR A 341 11.64 -13.03 -15.14
C THR A 341 11.31 -11.71 -14.45
N VAL A 342 10.05 -11.37 -14.35
CA VAL A 342 9.58 -10.14 -13.70
C VAL A 342 9.68 -10.29 -12.20
N ASP A 343 10.16 -9.27 -11.52
CA ASP A 343 10.33 -9.21 -10.06
C ASP A 343 9.38 -8.16 -9.49
N HIS A 344 8.44 -8.56 -8.61
CA HIS A 344 7.39 -7.70 -8.05
C HIS A 344 7.65 -7.47 -6.57
N PHE A 345 7.53 -6.20 -6.12
CA PHE A 345 7.85 -5.81 -4.74
C PHE A 345 7.10 -4.55 -4.31
N ILE A 346 7.18 -4.19 -3.03
CA ILE A 346 6.56 -3.03 -2.38
C ILE A 346 5.06 -2.94 -2.78
N PRO A 347 4.21 -3.87 -2.33
CA PRO A 347 2.79 -3.82 -2.64
C PRO A 347 2.06 -2.74 -1.86
N GLY A 348 1.07 -2.11 -2.50
CA GLY A 348 -0.02 -1.40 -1.85
C GLY A 348 -1.31 -2.20 -2.02
N LEU A 349 -2.06 -2.41 -0.95
CA LEU A 349 -3.30 -3.18 -0.94
C LEU A 349 -4.43 -2.33 -0.37
N GLU A 350 -5.56 -2.27 -1.06
CA GLU A 350 -6.77 -1.68 -0.52
C GLU A 350 -8.01 -2.46 -0.98
N ILE A 351 -9.07 -2.35 -0.20
CA ILE A 351 -10.37 -2.93 -0.50
C ILE A 351 -11.41 -1.83 -0.66
N GLU A 352 -12.16 -1.88 -1.76
CA GLU A 352 -13.22 -0.93 -2.00
C GLU A 352 -14.22 -0.91 -0.85
N PRO A 353 -14.43 0.26 -0.20
CA PRO A 353 -15.34 0.40 0.92
C PRO A 353 -16.75 -0.10 0.61
N GLY A 354 -17.32 -0.89 1.53
CA GLY A 354 -18.66 -1.45 1.38
C GLY A 354 -18.71 -2.79 0.64
N THR A 355 -17.63 -3.24 -0.01
CA THR A 355 -17.56 -4.57 -0.61
C THR A 355 -17.11 -5.62 0.41
N GLY A 356 -17.53 -6.87 0.23
CA GLY A 356 -17.16 -7.91 1.20
C GLY A 356 -17.63 -9.31 0.86
N GLY A 357 -17.03 -10.29 1.53
CA GLY A 357 -17.34 -11.70 1.35
C GLY A 357 -16.96 -12.23 -0.03
N ALA A 358 -17.96 -12.61 -0.82
CA ALA A 358 -17.73 -13.15 -2.16
C ALA A 358 -17.53 -12.07 -3.23
N THR A 359 -17.87 -10.83 -2.91
CA THR A 359 -17.80 -9.66 -3.79
C THR A 359 -16.82 -8.62 -3.24
N THR A 360 -15.84 -9.05 -2.44
CA THR A 360 -14.76 -8.18 -2.00
C THR A 360 -13.97 -7.71 -3.22
N HIS A 361 -13.97 -6.42 -3.49
CA HIS A 361 -13.17 -5.81 -4.53
C HIS A 361 -11.80 -5.41 -3.97
N ILE A 362 -10.75 -6.03 -4.49
CA ILE A 362 -9.36 -5.86 -4.08
C ILE A 362 -8.61 -5.09 -5.15
N GLY A 363 -7.92 -4.01 -4.78
CA GLY A 363 -6.92 -3.35 -5.60
C GLY A 363 -5.52 -3.60 -5.07
N VAL A 364 -4.58 -3.88 -5.96
CA VAL A 364 -3.17 -4.08 -5.63
C VAL A 364 -2.31 -3.24 -6.58
N THR A 365 -1.55 -2.31 -6.03
CA THR A 365 -0.48 -1.61 -6.72
C THR A 365 0.87 -2.21 -6.32
N TYR A 366 1.89 -2.13 -7.18
CA TYR A 366 3.18 -2.76 -6.92
C TYR A 366 4.25 -2.18 -7.82
N TYR A 367 5.47 -2.02 -7.30
CA TYR A 367 6.63 -1.79 -8.14
C TYR A 367 7.15 -3.11 -8.73
N PHE A 368 7.77 -3.02 -9.90
CA PHE A 368 8.35 -4.21 -10.52
C PHE A 368 9.53 -3.89 -11.43
N TYR A 369 10.39 -4.90 -11.60
CA TYR A 369 11.39 -4.92 -12.66
C TYR A 369 11.01 -5.93 -13.74
N PRO A 370 11.02 -5.58 -15.03
CA PRO A 370 10.83 -6.53 -16.12
C PRO A 370 11.90 -7.64 -16.15
N GLN A 371 13.05 -7.42 -15.49
CA GLN A 371 14.16 -8.34 -15.37
C GLN A 371 14.70 -8.32 -13.95
N ALA A 372 14.50 -9.41 -13.18
CA ALA A 372 14.89 -9.54 -11.77
C ALA A 372 16.39 -9.30 -11.52
N ASN A 373 17.25 -9.76 -12.40
CA ASN A 373 18.70 -9.69 -12.23
C ASN A 373 19.33 -8.54 -13.02
N CYS A 374 18.77 -7.33 -12.92
CA CYS A 374 19.34 -6.12 -13.50
C CYS A 374 20.45 -5.53 -12.60
N THR A 375 21.13 -4.51 -13.07
CA THR A 375 22.13 -3.72 -12.32
C THR A 375 21.61 -2.29 -12.15
N THR A 376 22.23 -1.50 -11.29
CA THR A 376 21.87 -0.09 -11.10
C THR A 376 21.71 0.69 -12.42
N SER A 377 22.53 0.36 -13.45
CA SER A 377 22.49 1.03 -14.75
C SER A 377 21.46 0.44 -15.73
N THR A 378 21.00 -0.79 -15.50
CA THR A 378 20.10 -1.49 -16.43
C THR A 378 18.71 -1.75 -15.85
N CYS A 379 18.51 -1.60 -14.54
CA CYS A 379 17.19 -1.69 -13.92
C CYS A 379 16.26 -0.60 -14.48
N GLN A 380 15.07 -1.02 -14.85
CA GLN A 380 13.97 -0.19 -15.29
C GLN A 380 12.83 -0.38 -14.31
N LEU A 381 12.70 0.53 -13.35
CA LEU A 381 11.62 0.46 -12.38
C LEU A 381 10.30 0.85 -13.05
N MET A 382 9.30 0.04 -12.81
CA MET A 382 7.94 0.22 -13.30
C MET A 382 6.98 0.19 -12.12
N GLU A 383 5.84 0.84 -12.27
CA GLU A 383 4.70 0.74 -11.36
C GLU A 383 3.54 0.06 -12.07
N GLY A 384 2.84 -0.84 -11.38
CA GLY A 384 1.73 -1.60 -11.91
C GLY A 384 0.51 -1.64 -10.98
N TYR A 385 -0.63 -2.02 -11.55
CA TYR A 385 -1.89 -2.23 -10.84
C TYR A 385 -2.62 -3.45 -11.38
N ILE A 386 -3.29 -4.17 -10.48
CA ILE A 386 -4.18 -5.29 -10.79
C ILE A 386 -5.34 -5.30 -9.79
N SER A 387 -6.52 -5.75 -10.18
CA SER A 387 -7.67 -5.84 -9.27
C SER A 387 -8.41 -7.16 -9.36
N SER A 388 -9.17 -7.47 -8.31
CA SER A 388 -10.05 -8.64 -8.23
C SER A 388 -11.42 -8.21 -7.72
N PRO A 389 -12.53 -8.49 -8.45
CA PRO A 389 -13.88 -8.14 -8.01
C PRO A 389 -14.49 -9.16 -7.06
N ASP A 390 -13.83 -10.28 -6.78
CA ASP A 390 -14.44 -11.46 -6.17
C ASP A 390 -13.56 -12.12 -5.10
N SER A 391 -12.89 -11.31 -4.30
CA SER A 391 -12.08 -11.77 -3.15
C SER A 391 -10.82 -12.56 -3.53
N GLY A 392 -10.20 -12.21 -4.65
CA GLY A 392 -8.97 -12.83 -5.15
C GLY A 392 -9.19 -14.15 -5.91
N ARG A 393 -10.42 -14.47 -6.31
CA ARG A 393 -10.72 -15.70 -7.09
C ARG A 393 -10.43 -15.49 -8.57
N THR A 394 -10.80 -14.34 -9.10
CA THR A 394 -10.45 -13.92 -10.47
C THR A 394 -9.80 -12.55 -10.43
N TRP A 395 -8.97 -12.26 -11.42
CA TRP A 395 -8.18 -11.05 -11.51
C TRP A 395 -8.29 -10.43 -12.89
N THR A 396 -8.16 -9.12 -12.97
CA THR A 396 -8.10 -8.37 -14.22
C THR A 396 -6.76 -8.56 -14.91
N ASP A 397 -6.64 -8.09 -16.16
CA ASP A 397 -5.32 -7.88 -16.77
C ASP A 397 -4.54 -6.85 -15.94
N PRO A 398 -3.25 -7.08 -15.65
CA PRO A 398 -2.41 -6.09 -15.00
C PRO A 398 -2.14 -4.92 -15.96
N ILE A 399 -2.09 -3.72 -15.42
CA ILE A 399 -1.76 -2.51 -16.18
C ILE A 399 -0.49 -1.87 -15.63
N THR A 400 0.33 -1.32 -16.53
CA THR A 400 1.48 -0.51 -16.14
C THR A 400 1.03 0.94 -16.00
N LEU A 401 1.30 1.54 -14.85
CA LEU A 401 0.92 2.91 -14.52
C LEU A 401 2.04 3.89 -14.84
N ALA A 402 3.28 3.59 -14.42
CA ALA A 402 4.43 4.46 -14.59
C ALA A 402 5.69 3.68 -14.99
N GLY A 403 6.66 4.38 -15.53
CA GLY A 403 7.96 3.85 -15.92
C GLY A 403 8.18 3.84 -17.45
N PRO A 404 9.37 3.42 -17.91
CA PRO A 404 10.51 2.95 -17.11
C PRO A 404 11.26 4.09 -16.40
N ILE A 405 11.45 3.95 -15.10
CA ILE A 405 12.19 4.87 -14.25
C ILE A 405 13.61 4.32 -14.06
N ARG A 406 14.63 5.14 -14.27
CA ARG A 406 16.01 4.77 -13.95
C ARG A 406 16.27 5.01 -12.47
N LEU A 407 16.94 4.10 -11.79
CA LEU A 407 17.23 4.21 -10.35
C LEU A 407 17.98 5.52 -10.01
N THR A 408 18.86 5.98 -10.90
CA THR A 408 19.60 7.23 -10.71
C THR A 408 18.75 8.52 -10.79
N TRP A 409 17.47 8.39 -11.14
CA TRP A 409 16.50 9.50 -11.10
C TRP A 409 15.83 9.65 -9.73
N LEU A 410 15.82 8.57 -8.95
CA LEU A 410 15.22 8.49 -7.62
C LEU A 410 16.11 9.13 -6.55
N ALA A 411 15.50 9.52 -5.44
CA ALA A 411 16.20 9.89 -4.21
C ALA A 411 17.20 8.77 -3.84
N ASN A 412 18.43 9.16 -3.53
CA ASN A 412 19.45 8.22 -3.13
C ASN A 412 19.68 8.33 -1.62
N THR A 413 19.56 7.24 -0.91
CA THR A 413 19.77 7.18 0.53
C THR A 413 20.98 6.30 0.87
N ASP A 414 21.44 6.32 2.11
CA ASP A 414 22.46 5.41 2.60
C ASP A 414 22.02 3.94 2.62
N GLN A 415 20.72 3.68 2.42
CA GLN A 415 20.13 2.34 2.30
C GLN A 415 19.72 1.98 0.85
N GLY A 416 19.99 2.84 -0.13
CA GLY A 416 19.68 2.62 -1.54
C GLY A 416 18.79 3.70 -2.16
N PHE A 417 18.46 3.51 -3.44
CA PHE A 417 17.48 4.33 -4.15
C PHE A 417 16.09 4.09 -3.57
N MET A 418 15.26 5.13 -3.47
CA MET A 418 14.02 5.04 -2.72
C MET A 418 12.83 5.58 -3.50
N VAL A 419 11.75 4.84 -3.53
CA VAL A 419 10.40 5.29 -3.86
C VAL A 419 9.52 5.31 -2.60
N GLY A 420 9.84 4.50 -1.59
CA GLY A 420 9.17 4.34 -0.31
C GLY A 420 9.43 2.96 0.27
N ASP A 421 9.27 2.79 1.58
CA ASP A 421 9.24 1.47 2.23
C ASP A 421 7.85 0.83 2.08
N TYR A 422 6.85 1.64 1.80
CA TYR A 422 5.46 1.28 1.53
C TYR A 422 4.86 2.20 0.48
N GLN A 423 3.72 1.81 -0.05
CA GLN A 423 2.83 2.59 -0.90
C GLN A 423 1.38 2.22 -0.63
N SER A 424 0.44 3.04 -1.07
CA SER A 424 -0.97 2.88 -0.76
C SER A 424 -1.84 3.34 -1.93
N LEU A 425 -3.09 2.87 -1.93
CA LEU A 425 -4.14 3.33 -2.86
C LEU A 425 -5.44 3.53 -2.09
N SER A 426 -6.30 4.38 -2.63
CA SER A 426 -7.64 4.64 -2.10
C SER A 426 -8.70 4.31 -3.14
N PHE A 427 -9.91 3.93 -2.68
CA PHE A 427 -11.07 3.76 -3.56
C PHE A 427 -12.10 4.86 -3.35
N VAL A 428 -12.61 5.43 -4.44
CA VAL A 428 -13.77 6.32 -4.45
C VAL A 428 -14.71 5.93 -5.57
N SER A 429 -15.96 5.61 -5.23
CA SER A 429 -17.02 5.27 -6.21
C SER A 429 -16.62 4.14 -7.20
N GLY A 430 -15.92 3.11 -6.74
CA GLY A 430 -15.50 1.98 -7.56
C GLY A 430 -14.21 2.22 -8.36
N LEU A 431 -13.59 3.39 -8.23
CA LEU A 431 -12.33 3.73 -8.90
C LEU A 431 -11.17 3.74 -7.90
N ALA A 432 -10.05 3.13 -8.28
CA ALA A 432 -8.84 3.13 -7.46
C ALA A 432 -7.93 4.31 -7.82
N TYR A 433 -7.40 4.96 -6.79
CA TYR A 433 -6.48 6.09 -6.87
C TYR A 433 -5.21 5.77 -6.05
N PRO A 434 -4.21 5.10 -6.66
CA PRO A 434 -2.91 4.94 -6.02
C PRO A 434 -2.16 6.26 -5.92
N ALA A 435 -1.38 6.41 -4.84
CA ALA A 435 -0.41 7.48 -4.69
C ALA A 435 0.98 6.96 -5.08
N ILE A 436 1.46 7.35 -6.25
CA ILE A 436 2.63 6.78 -6.91
C ILE A 436 3.82 7.73 -6.81
N ALA A 437 4.92 7.31 -6.19
CA ALA A 437 6.20 7.99 -6.31
C ALA A 437 6.81 7.65 -7.69
N SER A 438 6.91 8.63 -8.57
CA SER A 438 7.45 8.44 -9.91
C SER A 438 8.45 9.53 -10.26
N ALA A 439 9.48 9.17 -11.04
CA ALA A 439 10.56 10.07 -11.39
C ALA A 439 10.85 10.11 -12.90
N THR A 440 11.28 11.27 -13.35
CA THR A 440 11.85 11.47 -14.67
C THR A 440 13.32 11.91 -14.58
N ALA A 441 13.97 12.12 -15.72
CA ALA A 441 15.37 12.54 -15.74
C ALA A 441 15.58 13.86 -14.96
N LYS A 442 16.67 13.89 -14.18
CA LYS A 442 17.08 15.09 -13.45
C LYS A 442 17.25 16.30 -14.36
N ILE A 443 16.89 17.46 -13.87
CA ILE A 443 17.12 18.76 -14.52
C ILE A 443 18.37 19.37 -13.88
N GLY A 444 19.51 19.24 -14.55
CA GLY A 444 20.82 19.56 -13.94
C GLY A 444 21.12 18.58 -12.78
N ASN A 445 21.30 19.12 -11.57
CA ASN A 445 21.51 18.31 -10.35
C ASN A 445 20.21 18.09 -9.56
N MET A 446 19.11 18.72 -9.95
CA MET A 446 17.83 18.61 -9.28
C MET A 446 17.13 17.34 -9.73
N PHE A 447 16.61 16.58 -8.78
CA PHE A 447 15.75 15.42 -9.04
C PHE A 447 14.42 15.90 -9.66
N ASN A 448 13.63 14.97 -10.14
CA ASN A 448 12.28 15.21 -10.60
C ASN A 448 11.44 13.98 -10.26
N GLU A 449 11.27 13.78 -8.97
CA GLU A 449 10.53 12.69 -8.34
C GLU A 449 9.39 13.31 -7.51
N ALA A 450 8.16 12.95 -7.86
CA ALA A 450 6.96 13.54 -7.28
C ALA A 450 5.86 12.48 -7.12
N MET A 451 4.76 12.85 -6.44
CA MET A 451 3.59 12.02 -6.33
C MET A 451 2.66 12.19 -7.52
N PHE A 452 2.17 11.06 -8.01
CA PHE A 452 1.23 10.99 -9.13
C PHE A 452 0.02 10.15 -8.76
N SER A 453 -1.12 10.42 -9.42
CA SER A 453 -2.33 9.60 -9.34
C SER A 453 -3.01 9.55 -10.71
N PRO A 454 -3.76 8.47 -11.05
CA PRO A 454 -4.50 8.40 -12.31
C PRO A 454 -5.58 9.48 -12.41
N VAL A 455 -5.64 10.20 -13.54
CA VAL A 455 -6.59 11.32 -13.77
C VAL A 455 -8.05 10.88 -13.64
N ASP A 456 -8.39 9.73 -14.24
CA ASP A 456 -9.77 9.22 -14.26
C ASP A 456 -10.00 8.09 -13.24
N GLY A 457 -9.01 7.81 -12.37
CA GLY A 457 -9.00 6.61 -11.53
C GLY A 457 -8.89 5.31 -12.34
N LEU A 458 -8.75 4.20 -11.64
CA LEU A 458 -8.58 2.87 -12.24
C LEU A 458 -9.86 2.06 -12.03
N THR A 459 -10.44 1.55 -13.11
CA THR A 459 -11.65 0.70 -13.07
C THR A 459 -11.30 -0.75 -12.76
N GLU A 460 -12.30 -1.52 -12.32
CA GLU A 460 -12.18 -2.97 -12.10
C GLU A 460 -11.73 -3.76 -13.34
N GLY A 461 -11.91 -3.28 -14.54
CA GLY A 461 -11.67 -4.06 -15.75
C GLY A 461 -12.47 -5.36 -15.82
N LEU A 462 -12.33 -6.14 -16.90
CA LEU A 462 -12.91 -7.47 -17.01
C LEU A 462 -11.98 -8.49 -16.32
N ALA A 463 -12.48 -9.17 -15.30
CA ALA A 463 -11.74 -10.24 -14.64
C ALA A 463 -11.65 -11.47 -15.55
N LEU A 464 -10.45 -11.83 -15.99
CA LEU A 464 -10.20 -12.86 -17.00
C LEU A 464 -9.36 -14.04 -16.48
N TYR A 465 -8.61 -13.85 -15.39
CA TYR A 465 -7.64 -14.83 -14.92
C TYR A 465 -8.06 -15.42 -13.57
N THR A 466 -7.96 -16.75 -13.46
CA THR A 466 -7.99 -17.44 -12.19
C THR A 466 -6.55 -17.66 -11.72
N SER A 467 -6.30 -17.61 -10.42
CA SER A 467 -5.03 -18.07 -9.88
C SER A 467 -4.96 -19.59 -10.05
N ASP A 468 -4.20 -20.04 -11.05
CA ASP A 468 -4.01 -21.48 -11.32
C ASP A 468 -3.01 -22.11 -10.33
N ASP A 469 -2.33 -21.30 -9.53
CA ASP A 469 -1.34 -21.76 -8.57
C ASP A 469 -2.01 -22.33 -7.33
N LYS A 470 -1.60 -23.54 -6.94
CA LYS A 470 -2.11 -24.13 -5.70
C LYS A 470 -1.66 -23.31 -4.50
N PRO A 471 -2.58 -23.03 -3.55
CA PRO A 471 -2.20 -22.39 -2.30
C PRO A 471 -1.06 -23.10 -1.61
N VAL A 472 -0.06 -22.35 -1.14
CA VAL A 472 1.08 -22.89 -0.41
C VAL A 472 0.90 -22.61 1.08
N PRO A 473 1.04 -23.62 1.98
CA PRO A 473 0.96 -23.41 3.41
C PRO A 473 1.95 -22.35 3.89
N ASN A 474 1.53 -21.56 4.88
CA ASN A 474 2.39 -20.61 5.56
C ASN A 474 3.44 -21.42 6.32
N ALA A 475 4.67 -21.47 5.84
CA ALA A 475 5.73 -22.24 6.48
C ALA A 475 6.13 -21.54 7.79
N HIS A 476 6.13 -22.28 8.91
CA HIS A 476 6.92 -21.86 10.06
C HIS A 476 8.39 -22.07 9.71
N SER A 477 9.22 -21.04 9.85
CA SER A 477 10.64 -21.18 9.59
C SER A 477 11.29 -21.98 10.71
N ASP A 478 11.84 -23.14 10.41
CA ASP A 478 12.81 -23.84 11.27
C ASP A 478 14.22 -23.18 11.15
N HIS A 479 14.31 -21.99 10.54
CA HIS A 479 15.57 -21.28 10.46
C HIS A 479 15.84 -20.57 11.80
N PRO A 480 17.04 -20.75 12.37
CA PRO A 480 17.42 -19.97 13.53
C PRO A 480 17.37 -18.48 13.21
N PRO A 481 16.93 -17.62 14.13
CA PRO A 481 16.83 -16.19 13.90
C PRO A 481 18.17 -15.63 13.43
N ARG A 482 18.14 -14.78 12.40
CA ARG A 482 19.32 -14.04 11.98
C ARG A 482 19.79 -13.18 13.17
N THR A 483 21.07 -13.29 13.52
CA THR A 483 21.65 -12.65 14.71
C THR A 483 21.98 -11.16 14.53
N THR A 484 21.66 -10.57 13.39
CA THR A 484 21.85 -9.14 13.10
C THR A 484 20.62 -8.59 12.41
N PRO A 485 20.04 -7.47 12.91
CA PRO A 485 18.99 -6.75 12.18
C PRO A 485 19.49 -6.36 10.79
N ALA A 486 18.62 -6.41 9.79
CA ALA A 486 18.92 -6.00 8.42
C ALA A 486 19.14 -4.48 8.26
N ARG A 487 19.30 -3.74 9.34
CA ARG A 487 19.53 -2.29 9.37
C ARG A 487 21.03 -1.99 9.41
N GLY A 488 21.58 -1.58 8.25
CA GLY A 488 22.74 -0.68 8.27
C GLY A 488 22.26 0.66 8.86
N ARG A 489 22.98 1.18 9.83
CA ARG A 489 22.77 2.54 10.38
C ARG A 489 23.06 3.60 9.33
#